data_85e9990c7d005ea207ae58729ab1842b
#
_entry.id   85e9990c7d005ea207ae58729ab1842b
#
_cell.length_a   1.000
_cell.length_b   1.000
_cell.length_c   1.000
_cell.angle_alpha   90.00
_cell.angle_beta   90.00
_cell.angle_gamma   90.00
#
_symmetry.space_group_name_H-M   'P 1'
#
loop_
_entity.id
_entity.type
_entity.pdbx_description
1 polymer ?
#
loop_
_entity_poly.entity_id
_entity_poly.type
_entity_poly.pdbx_seq_one_letter_code
_entity_poly.pdbx_strand_id
1 'polypeptide(L)'
;MKTHVKALVVGGGAVGTSIAYHLAKAGWQDVMLLERDELTSGSTWHAAGLLPYFNMSFATTHIHDYSIKYYKTLEAETGLNAGFSVVGNLRMAQTDARMDEYMVYATTAETCGVPYEWLSPAQIKERYPLVNCTDLKGAIFHPTDGYINPADVTMAMAKGARQHGVVIERKWQVDGYHWTGSDWQVTCTKMTEKGGNLLPSEEQIIITAEHVVTATGNHAQRTAKLLGLKIPAIPVEHQFIVTEPDPDLVAWRAEGNPEHPVLRDADAKWYVREERGGWILGPYERNAPARFEFGVPDSFRADLFPLDLERIE
;
A
#
# COMPACT_ATOMS: atom_id res chain seq x y z
N MET A 1 28.63 8.96 -5.00
CA MET A 1 27.76 7.85 -4.62
C MET A 1 28.59 6.60 -4.43
N LYS A 2 28.20 5.71 -3.51
CA LYS A 2 28.87 4.42 -3.27
C LYS A 2 28.62 3.48 -4.45
N THR A 3 29.64 2.79 -4.94
CA THR A 3 29.54 1.90 -6.12
C THR A 3 29.66 0.41 -5.79
N HIS A 4 29.91 0.08 -4.52
CA HIS A 4 29.93 -1.29 -4.02
C HIS A 4 29.06 -1.38 -2.78
N VAL A 5 28.11 -2.30 -2.78
CA VAL A 5 27.15 -2.52 -1.67
C VAL A 5 26.91 -4.00 -1.46
N LYS A 6 26.54 -4.38 -0.24
CA LYS A 6 26.11 -5.73 0.05
C LYS A 6 24.71 -6.02 -0.50
N ALA A 7 23.79 -5.08 -0.31
CA ALA A 7 22.42 -5.21 -0.84
C ALA A 7 21.98 -3.92 -1.53
N LEU A 8 21.46 -4.06 -2.75
CA LEU A 8 20.84 -2.99 -3.52
C LEU A 8 19.34 -3.25 -3.62
N VAL A 9 18.53 -2.33 -3.10
CA VAL A 9 17.07 -2.34 -3.23
C VAL A 9 16.69 -1.34 -4.29
N VAL A 10 15.91 -1.76 -5.29
CA VAL A 10 15.48 -0.92 -6.42
C VAL A 10 13.99 -0.64 -6.31
N GLY A 11 13.64 0.63 -6.10
CA GLY A 11 12.28 1.15 -5.92
C GLY A 11 12.06 1.72 -4.53
N GLY A 12 11.61 2.98 -4.46
CA GLY A 12 11.41 3.77 -3.23
C GLY A 12 9.94 3.87 -2.79
N GLY A 13 9.11 2.93 -3.18
CA GLY A 13 7.73 2.77 -2.67
C GLY A 13 7.69 2.06 -1.31
N ALA A 14 6.48 1.80 -0.81
CA ALA A 14 6.25 1.14 0.49
C ALA A 14 6.99 -0.19 0.64
N VAL A 15 7.03 -1.01 -0.42
CA VAL A 15 7.70 -2.31 -0.39
C VAL A 15 9.22 -2.15 -0.31
N GLY A 16 9.81 -1.32 -1.17
CA GLY A 16 11.27 -1.16 -1.21
C GLY A 16 11.84 -0.50 0.05
N THR A 17 11.16 0.54 0.57
CA THR A 17 11.58 1.18 1.84
C THR A 17 11.43 0.23 3.02
N SER A 18 10.38 -0.59 3.05
CA SER A 18 10.20 -1.63 4.07
C SER A 18 11.33 -2.67 4.03
N ILE A 19 11.68 -3.17 2.83
CA ILE A 19 12.77 -4.13 2.66
C ILE A 19 14.10 -3.52 3.13
N ALA A 20 14.44 -2.32 2.66
CA ALA A 20 15.68 -1.64 3.04
C ALA A 20 15.77 -1.42 4.56
N TYR A 21 14.68 -0.98 5.17
CA TYR A 21 14.59 -0.80 6.62
C TYR A 21 14.80 -2.11 7.37
N HIS A 22 14.08 -3.18 7.00
CA HIS A 22 14.13 -4.44 7.72
C HIS A 22 15.47 -5.17 7.54
N LEU A 23 16.09 -5.08 6.36
CA LEU A 23 17.46 -5.59 6.16
C LEU A 23 18.44 -4.91 7.14
N ALA A 24 18.41 -3.57 7.20
CA ALA A 24 19.31 -2.84 8.07
C ALA A 24 18.99 -3.07 9.55
N LYS A 25 17.72 -3.12 9.95
CA LYS A 25 17.28 -3.47 11.31
C LYS A 25 17.71 -4.89 11.70
N ALA A 26 17.78 -5.82 10.75
CA ALA A 26 18.31 -7.16 10.94
C ALA A 26 19.86 -7.23 10.98
N GLY A 27 20.54 -6.09 10.95
CA GLY A 27 22.00 -5.98 11.06
C GLY A 27 22.77 -6.05 9.74
N TRP A 28 22.08 -6.01 8.59
CA TRP A 28 22.77 -5.90 7.30
C TRP A 28 23.47 -4.55 7.17
N GLN A 29 24.74 -4.58 6.84
CA GLN A 29 25.55 -3.41 6.55
C GLN A 29 25.59 -3.17 5.04
N ASP A 30 25.94 -1.94 4.64
CA ASP A 30 26.11 -1.60 3.23
C ASP A 30 24.87 -1.83 2.36
N VAL A 31 23.70 -1.49 2.90
CA VAL A 31 22.44 -1.51 2.16
C VAL A 31 22.23 -0.17 1.47
N MET A 32 21.85 -0.20 0.20
CA MET A 32 21.49 0.99 -0.59
C MET A 32 20.10 0.79 -1.21
N LEU A 33 19.32 1.87 -1.25
CA LEU A 33 18.07 1.92 -2.00
C LEU A 33 18.21 2.96 -3.12
N LEU A 34 17.84 2.58 -4.32
CA LEU A 34 17.70 3.46 -5.47
C LEU A 34 16.24 3.71 -5.81
N GLU A 35 15.91 4.97 -6.04
CA GLU A 35 14.62 5.40 -6.57
C GLU A 35 14.82 6.22 -7.84
N ARG A 36 14.03 5.93 -8.85
CA ARG A 36 14.12 6.61 -10.15
C ARG A 36 13.62 8.07 -10.08
N ASP A 37 12.63 8.34 -9.21
CA ASP A 37 12.03 9.66 -9.02
C ASP A 37 12.09 10.10 -7.55
N GLU A 38 10.99 10.44 -6.96
CA GLU A 38 10.85 10.71 -5.52
C GLU A 38 10.33 9.47 -4.80
N LEU A 39 10.63 9.34 -3.51
CA LEU A 39 10.03 8.29 -2.70
C LEU A 39 8.50 8.43 -2.78
N THR A 40 7.80 7.30 -2.78
CA THR A 40 6.34 7.22 -2.85
C THR A 40 5.70 7.55 -4.20
N SER A 41 6.43 8.06 -5.18
CA SER A 41 5.89 8.58 -6.44
C SER A 41 5.14 7.57 -7.33
N GLY A 42 5.30 6.26 -7.08
CA GLY A 42 4.54 5.21 -7.74
C GLY A 42 3.14 5.01 -7.13
N SER A 43 2.64 3.77 -7.14
CA SER A 43 1.29 3.43 -6.59
C SER A 43 1.12 3.73 -5.11
N THR A 44 2.20 3.95 -4.37
CA THR A 44 2.16 4.16 -2.92
C THR A 44 1.30 5.35 -2.52
N TRP A 45 1.46 6.51 -3.16
CA TRP A 45 0.71 7.71 -2.77
C TRP A 45 -0.76 7.69 -3.19
N HIS A 46 -1.13 6.80 -4.14
CA HIS A 46 -2.52 6.66 -4.61
C HIS A 46 -3.38 5.76 -3.71
N ALA A 47 -2.78 4.99 -2.80
CA ALA A 47 -3.52 3.99 -2.07
C ALA A 47 -4.41 4.60 -0.97
N ALA A 48 -5.62 4.07 -0.79
CA ALA A 48 -6.54 4.49 0.28
C ALA A 48 -6.06 4.10 1.69
N GLY A 49 -5.04 3.25 1.80
CA GLY A 49 -4.33 2.93 3.03
C GLY A 49 -5.05 2.00 3.99
N LEU A 50 -6.02 1.23 3.54
CA LEU A 50 -6.76 0.30 4.40
C LEU A 50 -5.86 -0.83 4.90
N LEU A 51 -5.96 -1.16 6.20
CA LEU A 51 -5.20 -2.21 6.86
C LEU A 51 -6.13 -3.28 7.46
N PRO A 52 -6.69 -4.19 6.65
CA PRO A 52 -7.56 -5.24 7.14
C PRO A 52 -6.76 -6.47 7.59
N TYR A 53 -7.15 -7.07 8.72
CA TYR A 53 -6.72 -8.43 9.08
C TYR A 53 -7.39 -9.51 8.22
N PHE A 54 -8.56 -9.20 7.68
CA PHE A 54 -9.33 -10.18 6.93
C PHE A 54 -8.52 -10.78 5.77
N ASN A 55 -8.17 -12.06 5.91
CA ASN A 55 -7.54 -12.85 4.88
C ASN A 55 -7.81 -14.34 5.09
N MET A 56 -8.18 -15.06 4.03
CA MET A 56 -8.46 -16.49 4.08
C MET A 56 -7.17 -17.35 4.21
N SER A 57 -6.01 -16.74 3.96
CA SER A 57 -4.72 -17.42 4.05
C SER A 57 -4.07 -17.20 5.42
N PHE A 58 -3.79 -18.28 6.13
CA PHE A 58 -3.04 -18.27 7.38
C PHE A 58 -1.70 -17.52 7.26
N ALA A 59 -0.91 -17.82 6.22
CA ALA A 59 0.40 -17.18 6.02
C ALA A 59 0.26 -15.66 5.80
N THR A 60 -0.73 -15.24 5.01
CA THR A 60 -0.95 -13.81 4.74
C THR A 60 -1.48 -13.09 5.98
N THR A 61 -2.33 -13.74 6.80
CA THR A 61 -2.79 -13.17 8.07
C THR A 61 -1.63 -12.87 9.02
N HIS A 62 -0.63 -13.75 9.08
CA HIS A 62 0.59 -13.47 9.88
C HIS A 62 1.40 -12.29 9.35
N ILE A 63 1.48 -12.11 8.02
CA ILE A 63 2.13 -10.92 7.43
C ILE A 63 1.36 -9.65 7.79
N HIS A 64 0.02 -9.68 7.73
CA HIS A 64 -0.82 -8.56 8.13
C HIS A 64 -0.65 -8.25 9.63
N ASP A 65 -0.68 -9.26 10.49
CA ASP A 65 -0.50 -9.11 11.94
C ASP A 65 0.86 -8.47 12.26
N TYR A 66 1.93 -8.97 11.66
CA TYR A 66 3.25 -8.37 11.79
C TYR A 66 3.24 -6.89 11.36
N SER A 67 2.68 -6.60 10.19
CA SER A 67 2.66 -5.26 9.63
C SER A 67 1.89 -4.27 10.52
N ILE A 68 0.70 -4.65 10.99
CA ILE A 68 -0.14 -3.80 11.86
C ILE A 68 0.54 -3.56 13.21
N LYS A 69 1.12 -4.58 13.82
CA LYS A 69 1.88 -4.44 15.07
C LYS A 69 3.10 -3.53 14.88
N TYR A 70 3.81 -3.72 13.77
CA TYR A 70 4.97 -2.92 13.43
C TYR A 70 4.63 -1.44 13.23
N TYR A 71 3.57 -1.13 12.47
CA TYR A 71 3.18 0.27 12.24
C TYR A 71 2.85 1.03 13.52
N LYS A 72 2.34 0.35 14.55
CA LYS A 72 2.11 0.94 15.88
C LYS A 72 3.38 1.39 16.58
N THR A 73 4.53 0.77 16.29
CA THR A 73 5.82 1.09 16.90
C THR A 73 6.66 2.07 16.10
N LEU A 74 6.31 2.27 14.84
CA LEU A 74 7.14 2.96 13.86
C LEU A 74 7.43 4.43 14.22
N GLU A 75 6.45 5.14 14.78
CA GLU A 75 6.64 6.51 15.24
C GLU A 75 7.65 6.60 16.40
N ALA A 76 7.55 5.70 17.36
CA ALA A 76 8.50 5.65 18.47
C ALA A 76 9.91 5.31 18.02
N GLU A 77 10.04 4.46 17.00
CA GLU A 77 11.34 4.05 16.45
C GLU A 77 11.97 5.13 15.55
N THR A 78 11.16 5.83 14.77
CA THR A 78 11.67 6.72 13.73
C THR A 78 11.49 8.21 14.04
N GLY A 79 10.58 8.54 14.96
CA GLY A 79 10.17 9.92 15.25
C GLY A 79 9.35 10.55 14.11
N LEU A 80 8.72 9.74 13.25
CA LEU A 80 7.74 10.19 12.26
C LEU A 80 6.44 9.42 12.43
N ASN A 81 5.33 10.16 12.52
CA ASN A 81 4.00 9.57 12.55
C ASN A 81 3.71 8.89 11.22
N ALA A 82 3.26 7.64 11.29
CA ALA A 82 2.90 6.85 10.12
C ALA A 82 1.47 7.09 9.64
N GLY A 83 0.72 7.99 10.30
CA GLY A 83 -0.69 8.25 10.01
C GLY A 83 -1.59 7.03 10.25
N PHE A 84 -1.23 6.18 11.23
CA PHE A 84 -2.00 4.98 11.52
C PHE A 84 -3.15 5.27 12.49
N SER A 85 -4.38 5.09 12.02
CA SER A 85 -5.62 5.24 12.77
C SER A 85 -6.27 3.88 13.00
N VAL A 86 -6.42 3.49 14.27
CA VAL A 86 -7.10 2.25 14.67
C VAL A 86 -8.56 2.59 14.90
N VAL A 87 -9.39 2.38 13.89
CA VAL A 87 -10.84 2.70 13.91
C VAL A 87 -11.71 1.45 13.78
N GLY A 88 -11.08 0.30 13.57
CA GLY A 88 -11.76 -0.95 13.26
C GLY A 88 -12.09 -1.10 11.77
N ASN A 89 -12.61 -2.29 11.43
CA ASN A 89 -13.07 -2.61 10.09
C ASN A 89 -14.37 -3.41 10.18
N LEU A 90 -15.43 -2.90 9.59
CA LEU A 90 -16.74 -3.53 9.53
C LEU A 90 -16.95 -4.13 8.15
N ARG A 91 -16.92 -5.46 8.05
CA ARG A 91 -17.23 -6.19 6.82
C ARG A 91 -18.68 -6.63 6.84
N MET A 92 -19.49 -5.99 6.04
CA MET A 92 -20.92 -6.22 5.94
C MET A 92 -21.25 -7.37 4.99
N ALA A 93 -22.31 -8.07 5.27
CA ALA A 93 -22.83 -9.16 4.45
C ALA A 93 -24.31 -8.91 4.14
N GLN A 94 -24.66 -8.95 2.85
CA GLN A 94 -26.07 -8.85 2.39
C GLN A 94 -26.67 -10.23 2.14
N THR A 95 -25.87 -11.28 2.05
CA THR A 95 -26.30 -12.64 1.72
C THR A 95 -25.89 -13.65 2.79
N ASP A 96 -26.66 -14.74 2.90
CA ASP A 96 -26.32 -15.84 3.80
C ASP A 96 -24.99 -16.51 3.36
N ALA A 97 -24.76 -16.63 2.05
CA ALA A 97 -23.49 -17.15 1.52
C ALA A 97 -22.29 -16.31 1.94
N ARG A 98 -22.44 -15.00 2.06
CA ARG A 98 -21.39 -14.11 2.57
C ARG A 98 -21.15 -14.31 4.06
N MET A 99 -22.21 -14.52 4.84
CA MET A 99 -22.08 -14.86 6.25
C MET A 99 -21.35 -16.19 6.43
N ASP A 100 -21.65 -17.20 5.61
CA ASP A 100 -20.97 -18.49 5.63
C ASP A 100 -19.46 -18.33 5.29
N GLU A 101 -19.13 -17.51 4.31
CA GLU A 101 -17.71 -17.19 4.00
C GLU A 101 -17.01 -16.54 5.21
N TYR A 102 -17.68 -15.63 5.90
CA TYR A 102 -17.11 -15.00 7.09
C TYR A 102 -16.96 -15.98 8.25
N MET A 103 -17.86 -16.96 8.39
CA MET A 103 -17.69 -18.03 9.38
C MET A 103 -16.48 -18.92 9.07
N VAL A 104 -16.22 -19.23 7.80
CA VAL A 104 -15.01 -19.94 7.40
C VAL A 104 -13.77 -19.10 7.73
N TYR A 105 -13.79 -17.81 7.42
CA TYR A 105 -12.69 -16.91 7.78
C TYR A 105 -12.46 -16.83 9.30
N ALA A 106 -13.53 -16.83 10.11
CA ALA A 106 -13.42 -16.74 11.56
C ALA A 106 -12.53 -17.86 12.15
N THR A 107 -12.52 -19.05 11.54
CA THR A 107 -11.62 -20.14 11.95
C THR A 107 -10.16 -19.79 11.71
N THR A 108 -9.84 -19.09 10.62
CA THR A 108 -8.50 -18.58 10.35
C THR A 108 -8.12 -17.48 11.35
N ALA A 109 -9.05 -16.57 11.63
CA ALA A 109 -8.84 -15.49 12.60
C ALA A 109 -8.56 -16.05 14.00
N GLU A 110 -9.33 -17.01 14.48
CA GLU A 110 -9.13 -17.70 15.76
C GLU A 110 -7.75 -18.38 15.81
N THR A 111 -7.38 -19.11 14.76
CA THR A 111 -6.10 -19.80 14.67
C THR A 111 -4.92 -18.83 14.72
N CYS A 112 -5.08 -17.63 14.15
CA CYS A 112 -4.07 -16.57 14.15
C CYS A 112 -4.13 -15.64 15.38
N GLY A 113 -5.13 -15.81 16.27
CA GLY A 113 -5.33 -14.92 17.42
C GLY A 113 -5.79 -13.52 17.04
N VAL A 114 -6.46 -13.37 15.89
CA VAL A 114 -7.01 -12.07 15.43
C VAL A 114 -8.37 -11.84 16.07
N PRO A 115 -8.57 -10.75 16.82
CA PRO A 115 -9.84 -10.47 17.47
C PRO A 115 -10.92 -10.07 16.45
N TYR A 116 -12.12 -10.56 16.64
CA TYR A 116 -13.29 -10.18 15.85
C TYR A 116 -14.59 -10.25 16.68
N GLU A 117 -15.62 -9.58 16.22
CA GLU A 117 -16.95 -9.59 16.78
C GLU A 117 -17.98 -9.83 15.67
N TRP A 118 -19.02 -10.59 15.99
CA TRP A 118 -20.22 -10.66 15.13
C TRP A 118 -21.19 -9.56 15.50
N LEU A 119 -21.66 -8.81 14.51
CA LEU A 119 -22.66 -7.76 14.72
C LEU A 119 -23.91 -8.03 13.88
N SER A 120 -25.07 -8.01 14.55
CA SER A 120 -26.36 -7.96 13.87
C SER A 120 -26.61 -6.58 13.26
N PRO A 121 -27.52 -6.45 12.28
CA PRO A 121 -27.89 -5.15 11.72
C PRO A 121 -28.34 -4.13 12.78
N ALA A 122 -29.04 -4.57 13.83
CA ALA A 122 -29.45 -3.71 14.93
C ALA A 122 -28.26 -3.18 15.73
N GLN A 123 -27.27 -4.02 16.03
CA GLN A 123 -26.06 -3.62 16.74
C GLN A 123 -25.16 -2.69 15.88
N ILE A 124 -25.13 -2.92 14.54
CA ILE A 124 -24.44 -2.01 13.62
C ILE A 124 -25.11 -0.63 13.66
N LYS A 125 -26.43 -0.58 13.55
CA LYS A 125 -27.20 0.68 13.56
C LYS A 125 -27.09 1.42 14.88
N GLU A 126 -27.02 0.72 16.00
CA GLU A 126 -26.81 1.31 17.33
C GLU A 126 -25.42 1.94 17.46
N ARG A 127 -24.36 1.25 17.01
CA ARG A 127 -22.98 1.75 17.09
C ARG A 127 -22.66 2.83 16.05
N TYR A 128 -23.21 2.69 14.85
CA TYR A 128 -22.90 3.50 13.68
C TYR A 128 -24.18 3.96 12.98
N PRO A 129 -24.87 4.97 13.53
CA PRO A 129 -26.20 5.38 13.06
C PRO A 129 -26.27 5.84 11.61
N LEU A 130 -25.15 6.29 11.02
CA LEU A 130 -25.08 6.72 9.62
C LEU A 130 -25.04 5.53 8.64
N VAL A 131 -24.74 4.31 9.10
CA VAL A 131 -24.74 3.13 8.23
C VAL A 131 -26.17 2.68 7.89
N ASN A 132 -26.45 2.51 6.60
CA ASN A 132 -27.68 1.88 6.16
C ASN A 132 -27.59 0.36 6.36
N CYS A 133 -28.49 -0.19 7.17
CA CYS A 133 -28.51 -1.62 7.53
C CYS A 133 -29.69 -2.39 6.93
N THR A 134 -30.46 -1.77 6.01
CA THR A 134 -31.74 -2.32 5.53
C THR A 134 -31.57 -3.70 4.87
N ASP A 135 -30.50 -3.86 4.08
CA ASP A 135 -30.25 -5.09 3.30
C ASP A 135 -29.22 -6.02 3.95
N LEU A 136 -28.77 -5.71 5.17
CA LEU A 136 -27.74 -6.48 5.82
C LEU A 136 -28.29 -7.72 6.53
N LYS A 137 -27.55 -8.83 6.43
CA LYS A 137 -27.72 -10.03 7.25
C LYS A 137 -26.92 -9.93 8.56
N GLY A 138 -25.79 -9.25 8.51
CA GLY A 138 -24.88 -9.05 9.63
C GLY A 138 -23.52 -8.53 9.16
N ALA A 139 -22.57 -8.55 10.07
CA ALA A 139 -21.19 -8.19 9.75
C ALA A 139 -20.21 -8.91 10.68
N ILE A 140 -18.96 -9.03 10.22
CA ILE A 140 -17.81 -9.31 11.07
C ILE A 140 -17.04 -8.00 11.28
N PHE A 141 -16.74 -7.69 12.52
CA PHE A 141 -16.02 -6.47 12.93
C PHE A 141 -14.66 -6.82 13.51
N HIS A 142 -13.62 -6.14 13.05
CA HIS A 142 -12.25 -6.28 13.58
C HIS A 142 -11.86 -4.98 14.30
N PRO A 143 -11.83 -4.97 15.65
CA PRO A 143 -11.60 -3.75 16.41
C PRO A 143 -10.18 -3.18 16.30
N THR A 144 -9.23 -4.00 15.87
CA THR A 144 -7.80 -3.63 15.78
C THR A 144 -7.36 -3.21 14.38
N ASP A 145 -8.23 -3.29 13.41
CA ASP A 145 -8.04 -2.81 12.05
C ASP A 145 -8.09 -1.28 11.98
N GLY A 146 -7.76 -0.77 10.83
CA GLY A 146 -7.85 0.65 10.57
C GLY A 146 -7.32 1.04 9.21
N TYR A 147 -6.71 2.21 9.15
CA TYR A 147 -6.05 2.69 7.95
C TYR A 147 -4.76 3.44 8.30
N ILE A 148 -3.92 3.62 7.30
CA ILE A 148 -2.64 4.32 7.42
C ILE A 148 -2.49 5.30 6.27
N ASN A 149 -1.68 6.36 6.45
CA ASN A 149 -1.24 7.15 5.31
C ASN A 149 -0.08 6.44 4.60
N PRO A 150 -0.26 5.96 3.36
CA PRO A 150 0.78 5.17 2.68
C PRO A 150 2.07 5.95 2.40
N ALA A 151 1.99 7.25 2.17
CA ALA A 151 3.16 8.10 2.00
C ALA A 151 3.90 8.30 3.33
N ASP A 152 3.19 8.60 4.42
CA ASP A 152 3.79 8.83 5.72
C ASP A 152 4.48 7.58 6.26
N VAL A 153 3.86 6.41 6.18
CA VAL A 153 4.49 5.15 6.60
C VAL A 153 5.75 4.84 5.80
N THR A 154 5.72 5.11 4.49
CA THR A 154 6.87 4.92 3.61
C THR A 154 8.01 5.86 3.97
N MET A 155 7.71 7.13 4.25
CA MET A 155 8.69 8.12 4.69
C MET A 155 9.25 7.80 6.08
N ALA A 156 8.43 7.28 6.99
CA ALA A 156 8.87 6.83 8.30
C ALA A 156 9.85 5.64 8.17
N MET A 157 9.50 4.64 7.35
CA MET A 157 10.42 3.52 7.06
C MET A 157 11.72 3.98 6.39
N ALA A 158 11.65 4.91 5.44
CA ALA A 158 12.84 5.48 4.81
C ALA A 158 13.74 6.23 5.81
N LYS A 159 13.13 6.96 6.76
CA LYS A 159 13.89 7.61 7.85
C LYS A 159 14.54 6.57 8.76
N GLY A 160 13.79 5.56 9.18
CA GLY A 160 14.33 4.46 9.99
C GLY A 160 15.46 3.71 9.29
N ALA A 161 15.32 3.45 7.99
CA ALA A 161 16.38 2.86 7.19
C ALA A 161 17.67 3.70 7.23
N ARG A 162 17.57 5.03 7.06
CA ARG A 162 18.72 5.93 7.17
C ARG A 162 19.35 5.94 8.56
N GLN A 163 18.55 5.87 9.63
CA GLN A 163 19.03 5.77 11.00
C GLN A 163 19.87 4.50 11.22
N HIS A 164 19.56 3.43 10.50
CA HIS A 164 20.32 2.17 10.48
C HIS A 164 21.43 2.12 9.42
N GLY A 165 21.77 3.26 8.79
CA GLY A 165 22.89 3.37 7.86
C GLY A 165 22.58 3.04 6.41
N VAL A 166 21.33 2.88 6.01
CA VAL A 166 20.96 2.71 4.61
C VAL A 166 21.19 4.01 3.83
N VAL A 167 21.85 3.90 2.70
CA VAL A 167 21.99 4.99 1.74
C VAL A 167 20.78 4.97 0.81
N ILE A 168 20.01 6.05 0.77
CA ILE A 168 18.85 6.20 -0.13
C ILE A 168 19.16 7.28 -1.15
N GLU A 169 19.32 6.86 -2.40
CA GLU A 169 19.59 7.72 -3.54
C GLU A 169 18.37 7.82 -4.45
N ARG A 170 17.99 9.04 -4.79
CA ARG A 170 16.87 9.35 -5.68
C ARG A 170 17.36 9.85 -7.03
N LYS A 171 16.47 9.83 -8.02
CA LYS A 171 16.76 10.25 -9.40
C LYS A 171 17.81 9.35 -10.06
N TRP A 172 17.72 8.04 -9.77
CA TRP A 172 18.55 7.04 -10.43
C TRP A 172 17.69 5.90 -10.97
N GLN A 173 17.67 5.77 -12.28
CA GLN A 173 16.97 4.70 -12.98
C GLN A 173 17.92 3.53 -13.23
N VAL A 174 17.47 2.32 -12.97
CA VAL A 174 18.20 1.11 -13.35
C VAL A 174 17.88 0.75 -14.80
N ASP A 175 18.91 0.54 -15.61
CA ASP A 175 18.82 0.24 -17.03
C ASP A 175 19.35 -1.13 -17.39
N GLY A 176 20.06 -1.81 -16.50
CA GLY A 176 20.58 -3.14 -16.76
C GLY A 176 21.03 -3.87 -15.51
N TYR A 177 20.99 -5.18 -15.59
CA TYR A 177 21.49 -6.11 -14.60
C TYR A 177 22.40 -7.14 -15.30
N HIS A 178 23.60 -7.30 -14.79
CA HIS A 178 24.54 -8.29 -15.28
C HIS A 178 25.10 -9.11 -14.12
N TRP A 179 24.89 -10.43 -14.15
CA TRP A 179 25.50 -11.35 -13.18
C TRP A 179 26.89 -11.75 -13.61
N THR A 180 27.90 -11.48 -12.80
CA THR A 180 29.31 -11.77 -13.10
C THR A 180 29.75 -13.20 -12.79
N GLY A 181 28.91 -13.96 -12.07
CA GLY A 181 29.25 -15.26 -11.48
C GLY A 181 29.40 -15.18 -9.96
N SER A 182 29.63 -13.99 -9.39
CA SER A 182 29.72 -13.76 -7.93
C SER A 182 28.84 -12.59 -7.48
N ASP A 183 28.73 -11.55 -8.30
CA ASP A 183 28.09 -10.29 -7.95
C ASP A 183 27.22 -9.78 -9.10
N TRP A 184 26.29 -8.89 -8.78
CA TRP A 184 25.50 -8.15 -9.73
C TRP A 184 26.18 -6.82 -10.09
N GLN A 185 26.35 -6.56 -11.37
CA GLN A 185 26.64 -5.24 -11.90
C GLN A 185 25.35 -4.60 -12.40
N VAL A 186 24.94 -3.51 -11.74
CA VAL A 186 23.70 -2.81 -12.01
C VAL A 186 24.02 -1.47 -12.66
N THR A 187 23.65 -1.32 -13.94
CA THR A 187 23.82 -0.08 -14.69
C THR A 187 22.71 0.89 -14.35
N CYS A 188 23.08 2.10 -13.96
CA CYS A 188 22.14 3.13 -13.54
C CYS A 188 22.39 4.43 -14.28
N THR A 189 21.32 5.11 -14.71
CA THR A 189 21.36 6.43 -15.33
C THR A 189 20.75 7.46 -14.39
N LYS A 190 21.45 8.58 -14.23
CA LYS A 190 20.94 9.74 -13.48
C LYS A 190 19.76 10.36 -14.20
N MET A 191 18.70 10.62 -13.47
CA MET A 191 17.52 11.30 -13.98
C MET A 191 17.53 12.78 -13.61
N THR A 192 17.14 13.64 -14.53
CA THR A 192 17.04 15.08 -14.34
C THR A 192 15.64 15.56 -14.65
N GLU A 193 15.20 16.55 -13.91
CA GLU A 193 13.89 17.15 -14.13
C GLU A 193 14.01 18.37 -15.04
N LYS A 194 13.23 18.37 -16.14
CA LYS A 194 13.19 19.47 -17.10
C LYS A 194 11.78 19.67 -17.62
N GLY A 195 11.20 20.84 -17.34
CA GLY A 195 9.84 21.17 -17.79
C GLY A 195 8.76 20.23 -17.22
N GLY A 196 8.93 19.79 -15.97
CA GLY A 196 8.02 18.83 -15.33
C GLY A 196 8.21 17.36 -15.73
N ASN A 197 9.06 17.10 -16.73
CA ASN A 197 9.38 15.73 -17.16
C ASN A 197 10.66 15.23 -16.51
N LEU A 198 10.70 13.94 -16.22
CA LEU A 198 11.88 13.25 -15.72
C LEU A 198 12.61 12.60 -16.90
N LEU A 199 13.78 13.09 -17.23
CA LEU A 199 14.57 12.68 -18.40
C LEU A 199 15.91 12.07 -17.98
N PRO A 200 16.40 11.04 -18.71
CA PRO A 200 17.74 10.53 -18.47
C PRO A 200 18.79 11.58 -18.83
N SER A 201 19.83 11.68 -18.01
CA SER A 201 21.02 12.48 -18.29
C SER A 201 22.12 11.61 -18.93
N GLU A 202 23.27 12.24 -19.25
CA GLU A 202 24.45 11.51 -19.73
C GLU A 202 25.24 10.82 -18.60
N GLU A 203 24.91 11.12 -17.33
CA GLU A 203 25.59 10.55 -16.18
C GLU A 203 25.13 9.12 -15.94
N GLN A 204 26.05 8.18 -16.08
CA GLN A 204 25.82 6.76 -15.82
C GLN A 204 26.86 6.23 -14.83
N ILE A 205 26.43 5.26 -14.03
CA ILE A 205 27.29 4.54 -13.10
C ILE A 205 26.95 3.05 -13.13
N ILE A 206 27.90 2.24 -12.65
CA ILE A 206 27.72 0.83 -12.36
C ILE A 206 27.83 0.63 -10.87
N ILE A 207 26.83 0.00 -10.26
CA ILE A 207 26.85 -0.42 -8.87
C ILE A 207 27.05 -1.93 -8.83
N THR A 208 28.07 -2.37 -8.09
CA THR A 208 28.31 -3.78 -7.80
C THR A 208 27.61 -4.13 -6.50
N ALA A 209 26.78 -5.18 -6.49
CA ALA A 209 26.02 -5.63 -5.34
C ALA A 209 26.05 -7.16 -5.20
N GLU A 210 26.28 -7.67 -3.98
CA GLU A 210 26.18 -9.11 -3.70
C GLU A 210 24.73 -9.60 -3.86
N HIS A 211 23.77 -8.76 -3.44
CA HIS A 211 22.34 -9.06 -3.53
C HIS A 211 21.58 -7.87 -4.16
N VAL A 212 20.63 -8.19 -5.03
CA VAL A 212 19.74 -7.19 -5.62
C VAL A 212 18.29 -7.59 -5.34
N VAL A 213 17.52 -6.65 -4.81
CA VAL A 213 16.08 -6.79 -4.57
C VAL A 213 15.34 -5.79 -5.43
N THR A 214 14.43 -6.27 -6.27
CA THR A 214 13.61 -5.40 -7.12
C THR A 214 12.22 -5.20 -6.51
N ALA A 215 11.86 -3.95 -6.25
CA ALA A 215 10.57 -3.52 -5.71
C ALA A 215 9.95 -2.41 -6.58
N THR A 216 10.01 -2.60 -7.88
CA THR A 216 9.79 -1.57 -8.91
C THR A 216 8.31 -1.32 -9.25
N GLY A 217 7.37 -1.91 -8.47
CA GLY A 217 5.94 -1.63 -8.60
C GLY A 217 5.42 -1.81 -10.03
N ASN A 218 4.77 -0.79 -10.58
CA ASN A 218 4.23 -0.82 -11.94
C ASN A 218 5.29 -1.04 -13.03
N HIS A 219 6.56 -0.78 -12.75
CA HIS A 219 7.68 -1.05 -13.65
C HIS A 219 8.22 -2.49 -13.58
N ALA A 220 7.54 -3.42 -12.90
CA ALA A 220 7.98 -4.80 -12.74
C ALA A 220 8.22 -5.52 -14.09
N GLN A 221 7.40 -5.26 -15.11
CA GLN A 221 7.61 -5.84 -16.45
C GLN A 221 8.91 -5.35 -17.11
N ARG A 222 9.25 -4.05 -16.96
CA ARG A 222 10.52 -3.50 -17.44
C ARG A 222 11.69 -4.20 -16.73
N THR A 223 11.63 -4.28 -15.41
CA THR A 223 12.63 -4.97 -14.60
C THR A 223 12.80 -6.43 -15.03
N ALA A 224 11.70 -7.13 -15.25
CA ALA A 224 11.72 -8.51 -15.73
C ALA A 224 12.44 -8.64 -17.09
N LYS A 225 12.14 -7.75 -18.04
CA LYS A 225 12.81 -7.72 -19.36
C LYS A 225 14.33 -7.53 -19.22
N LEU A 226 14.77 -6.64 -18.32
CA LEU A 226 16.20 -6.42 -18.06
C LEU A 226 16.91 -7.65 -17.48
N LEU A 227 16.16 -8.52 -16.80
CA LEU A 227 16.63 -9.79 -16.21
C LEU A 227 16.40 -11.00 -17.13
N GLY A 228 15.86 -10.80 -18.33
CA GLY A 228 15.51 -11.91 -19.24
C GLY A 228 14.31 -12.74 -18.76
N LEU A 229 13.48 -12.19 -17.86
CA LEU A 229 12.32 -12.86 -17.28
C LEU A 229 11.01 -12.33 -17.88
N LYS A 230 9.94 -13.10 -17.69
CA LYS A 230 8.56 -12.68 -17.98
C LYS A 230 7.75 -12.74 -16.70
N ILE A 231 7.20 -11.59 -16.29
CA ILE A 231 6.33 -11.48 -15.12
C ILE A 231 4.93 -11.10 -15.60
N PRO A 232 3.89 -11.90 -15.32
CA PRO A 232 2.52 -11.62 -15.73
C PRO A 232 1.86 -10.62 -14.74
N ALA A 233 2.49 -9.46 -14.54
CA ALA A 233 1.99 -8.39 -13.67
C ALA A 233 1.59 -7.21 -14.55
N ILE A 234 0.28 -7.05 -14.78
CA ILE A 234 -0.29 -5.93 -15.53
C ILE A 234 -1.04 -5.04 -14.56
N PRO A 235 -0.71 -3.73 -14.51
CA PRO A 235 -1.46 -2.77 -13.71
C PRO A 235 -2.90 -2.67 -14.19
N VAL A 236 -3.83 -2.58 -13.26
CA VAL A 236 -5.23 -2.26 -13.53
C VAL A 236 -5.57 -0.91 -12.93
N GLU A 237 -6.44 -0.19 -13.61
CA GLU A 237 -6.95 1.08 -13.13
C GLU A 237 -7.93 0.84 -11.99
N HIS A 238 -7.71 1.52 -10.89
CA HIS A 238 -8.61 1.52 -9.74
C HIS A 238 -8.83 2.96 -9.32
N GLN A 239 -10.07 3.35 -9.12
CA GLN A 239 -10.42 4.70 -8.74
C GLN A 239 -11.10 4.75 -7.38
N PHE A 240 -10.99 5.87 -6.73
CA PHE A 240 -11.79 6.24 -5.57
C PHE A 240 -12.16 7.72 -5.67
N ILE A 241 -13.21 8.08 -4.98
CA ILE A 241 -13.64 9.47 -4.84
C ILE A 241 -13.50 9.90 -3.38
N VAL A 242 -13.27 11.20 -3.20
CA VAL A 242 -13.33 11.86 -1.90
C VAL A 242 -14.49 12.83 -1.98
N THR A 243 -15.45 12.69 -1.08
CA THR A 243 -16.63 13.58 -1.06
C THR A 243 -16.29 14.92 -0.44
N GLU A 244 -17.13 15.92 -0.70
CA GLU A 244 -17.21 17.09 0.17
C GLU A 244 -17.58 16.68 1.60
N PRO A 245 -17.39 17.58 2.60
CA PRO A 245 -17.82 17.30 3.96
C PRO A 245 -19.30 16.91 4.02
N ASP A 246 -19.57 15.82 4.71
CA ASP A 246 -20.93 15.33 4.96
C ASP A 246 -21.47 15.98 6.24
N PRO A 247 -22.57 16.74 6.18
CA PRO A 247 -23.10 17.44 7.35
C PRO A 247 -23.45 16.50 8.52
N ASP A 248 -23.96 15.29 8.24
CA ASP A 248 -24.33 14.32 9.27
C ASP A 248 -23.07 13.75 9.95
N LEU A 249 -22.03 13.48 9.16
CA LEU A 249 -20.75 13.04 9.71
C LEU A 249 -20.08 14.15 10.53
N VAL A 250 -20.10 15.39 10.05
CA VAL A 250 -19.56 16.53 10.79
C VAL A 250 -20.30 16.72 12.11
N ALA A 251 -21.64 16.62 12.11
CA ALA A 251 -22.45 16.70 13.35
C ALA A 251 -22.10 15.53 14.30
N TRP A 252 -22.03 14.31 13.80
CA TRP A 252 -21.64 13.12 14.58
C TRP A 252 -20.30 13.31 15.29
N ARG A 253 -19.30 13.82 14.58
CA ARG A 253 -17.96 14.07 15.12
C ARG A 253 -17.94 15.24 16.10
N ALA A 254 -18.75 16.27 15.89
CA ALA A 254 -18.86 17.44 16.77
C ALA A 254 -19.46 17.10 18.14
N GLU A 255 -20.27 16.06 18.24
CA GLU A 255 -20.79 15.52 19.50
C GLU A 255 -19.75 14.71 20.29
N GLY A 256 -18.53 14.54 19.77
CA GLY A 256 -17.46 13.77 20.41
C GLY A 256 -17.54 12.27 20.15
N ASN A 257 -18.37 11.83 19.23
CA ASN A 257 -18.49 10.43 18.83
C ASN A 257 -17.20 9.93 18.17
N PRO A 258 -16.90 8.62 18.24
CA PRO A 258 -15.72 8.04 17.60
C PRO A 258 -15.83 8.10 16.07
N GLU A 259 -14.68 8.00 15.44
CA GLU A 259 -14.59 7.81 13.99
C GLU A 259 -15.25 6.49 13.58
N HIS A 260 -15.96 6.50 12.45
CA HIS A 260 -16.53 5.29 11.90
C HIS A 260 -15.41 4.31 11.51
N PRO A 261 -15.63 3.01 11.67
CA PRO A 261 -14.68 2.02 11.16
C PRO A 261 -14.57 2.10 9.65
N VAL A 262 -13.53 1.52 9.10
CA VAL A 262 -13.52 1.22 7.66
C VAL A 262 -14.70 0.32 7.35
N LEU A 263 -15.58 0.77 6.48
CA LEU A 263 -16.73 0.00 6.01
C LEU A 263 -16.36 -0.77 4.75
N ARG A 264 -16.70 -2.04 4.68
CA ARG A 264 -16.51 -2.85 3.47
C ARG A 264 -17.74 -3.68 3.19
N ASP A 265 -18.23 -3.59 1.96
CA ASP A 265 -19.28 -4.43 1.45
C ASP A 265 -18.75 -5.24 0.26
N ALA A 266 -18.57 -6.54 0.46
CA ALA A 266 -18.04 -7.41 -0.58
C ALA A 266 -19.12 -7.84 -1.58
N ASP A 267 -20.40 -7.79 -1.21
CA ASP A 267 -21.53 -8.11 -2.11
C ASP A 267 -21.79 -6.94 -3.04
N ALA A 268 -21.84 -5.72 -2.51
CA ALA A 268 -21.96 -4.48 -3.28
C ALA A 268 -20.61 -3.96 -3.85
N LYS A 269 -19.47 -4.57 -3.43
CA LYS A 269 -18.10 -4.32 -3.95
C LYS A 269 -17.59 -2.92 -3.76
N TRP A 270 -17.63 -2.42 -2.55
CA TRP A 270 -17.04 -1.12 -2.21
C TRP A 270 -16.41 -1.13 -0.82
N TYR A 271 -15.60 -0.10 -0.57
CA TYR A 271 -15.14 0.29 0.75
C TYR A 271 -15.35 1.79 0.96
N VAL A 272 -15.52 2.16 2.23
CA VAL A 272 -15.65 3.57 2.65
C VAL A 272 -14.89 3.78 3.95
N ARG A 273 -14.26 4.94 4.10
CA ARG A 273 -13.75 5.44 5.38
C ARG A 273 -13.92 6.95 5.46
N GLU A 274 -13.84 7.49 6.68
CA GLU A 274 -13.84 8.95 6.87
C GLU A 274 -12.58 9.61 6.30
N GLU A 275 -12.75 10.78 5.72
CA GLU A 275 -11.66 11.64 5.25
C GLU A 275 -12.08 13.11 5.31
N ARG A 276 -11.42 13.92 6.17
CA ARG A 276 -11.60 15.38 6.25
C ARG A 276 -13.06 15.84 6.41
N GLY A 277 -13.84 15.13 7.21
CA GLY A 277 -15.26 15.42 7.42
C GLY A 277 -16.21 14.90 6.34
N GLY A 278 -15.69 14.21 5.34
CA GLY A 278 -16.43 13.48 4.32
C GLY A 278 -15.95 12.02 4.25
N TRP A 279 -16.05 11.42 3.08
CA TRP A 279 -15.80 10.01 2.87
C TRP A 279 -14.84 9.76 1.71
N ILE A 280 -13.95 8.79 1.84
CA ILE A 280 -13.33 8.12 0.70
C ILE A 280 -14.20 6.91 0.36
N LEU A 281 -14.68 6.85 -0.88
CA LEU A 281 -15.42 5.73 -1.44
C LEU A 281 -14.61 5.12 -2.59
N GLY A 282 -14.29 3.83 -2.49
CA GLY A 282 -13.60 3.08 -3.54
C GLY A 282 -14.42 1.87 -3.99
N PRO A 283 -14.91 1.85 -5.23
CA PRO A 283 -15.55 0.70 -5.82
C PRO A 283 -14.52 -0.36 -6.23
N TYR A 284 -14.92 -1.63 -6.23
CA TYR A 284 -14.19 -2.73 -6.85
C TYR A 284 -14.95 -3.20 -8.08
N GLU A 285 -14.94 -2.34 -9.12
CA GLU A 285 -15.66 -2.60 -10.33
C GLU A 285 -15.15 -3.87 -11.06
N ARG A 286 -16.06 -4.61 -11.66
CA ARG A 286 -15.73 -5.68 -12.61
C ARG A 286 -15.16 -5.03 -13.87
N ASN A 287 -14.24 -5.66 -14.54
CA ASN A 287 -13.69 -5.19 -15.79
C ASN A 287 -12.94 -3.83 -15.69
N ALA A 288 -12.33 -3.56 -14.54
CA ALA A 288 -11.40 -2.43 -14.43
C ALA A 288 -10.37 -2.49 -15.57
N PRO A 289 -10.11 -1.38 -16.30
CA PRO A 289 -9.24 -1.42 -17.46
C PRO A 289 -7.81 -1.80 -17.09
N ALA A 290 -7.23 -2.70 -17.86
CA ALA A 290 -5.79 -2.93 -17.83
C ALA A 290 -5.07 -1.68 -18.38
N ARG A 291 -3.97 -1.29 -17.73
CA ARG A 291 -3.12 -0.19 -18.16
C ARG A 291 -1.71 -0.69 -18.36
N PHE A 292 -1.04 -0.11 -19.33
CA PHE A 292 0.38 -0.39 -19.57
C PHE A 292 0.68 -1.89 -19.80
N GLU A 293 -0.16 -2.59 -20.53
CA GLU A 293 -0.01 -4.02 -20.84
C GLU A 293 1.37 -4.37 -21.42
N PHE A 294 2.00 -3.42 -22.12
CA PHE A 294 3.32 -3.56 -22.73
C PHE A 294 4.44 -2.86 -21.97
N GLY A 295 4.14 -2.35 -20.77
CA GLY A 295 5.04 -1.62 -19.88
C GLY A 295 4.67 -0.16 -19.71
N VAL A 296 5.03 0.39 -18.56
CA VAL A 296 4.75 1.77 -18.19
C VAL A 296 5.60 2.71 -19.06
N PRO A 297 5.02 3.73 -19.71
CA PRO A 297 5.78 4.73 -20.45
C PRO A 297 6.77 5.49 -19.54
N ASP A 298 7.93 5.84 -20.07
CA ASP A 298 8.92 6.60 -19.30
C ASP A 298 8.44 8.00 -18.89
N SER A 299 7.49 8.56 -19.63
CA SER A 299 6.85 9.84 -19.32
C SER A 299 5.84 9.78 -18.17
N PHE A 300 5.32 8.59 -17.83
CA PHE A 300 4.37 8.44 -16.75
C PHE A 300 5.07 8.57 -15.37
N ARG A 301 4.57 9.50 -14.56
CA ARG A 301 5.09 9.78 -13.20
C ARG A 301 3.96 9.60 -12.18
N ALA A 302 3.88 10.56 -11.28
CA ALA A 302 2.83 10.66 -10.27
C ALA A 302 1.54 11.26 -10.88
N ASP A 303 1.04 10.64 -11.95
CA ASP A 303 -0.13 11.13 -12.68
C ASP A 303 -1.39 10.39 -12.22
N LEU A 304 -2.52 11.11 -12.28
CA LEU A 304 -3.85 10.52 -12.15
C LEU A 304 -4.47 10.32 -13.52
N PHE A 305 -5.20 9.23 -13.69
CA PHE A 305 -6.07 9.06 -14.86
C PHE A 305 -7.30 9.96 -14.71
N PRO A 306 -7.93 10.35 -15.83
CA PRO A 306 -9.21 11.04 -15.78
C PRO A 306 -10.24 10.21 -15.00
N LEU A 307 -11.07 10.89 -14.21
CA LEU A 307 -12.16 10.25 -13.49
C LEU A 307 -13.19 9.70 -14.49
N ASP A 308 -13.58 8.46 -14.27
CA ASP A 308 -14.61 7.77 -15.05
C ASP A 308 -15.85 7.57 -14.17
N LEU A 309 -16.79 8.50 -14.25
CA LEU A 309 -18.00 8.49 -13.43
C LEU A 309 -18.93 7.32 -13.80
N GLU A 310 -18.97 6.91 -15.07
CA GLU A 310 -19.81 5.79 -15.52
C GLU A 310 -19.43 4.45 -14.85
N ARG A 311 -18.18 4.32 -14.44
CA ARG A 311 -17.72 3.12 -13.70
C ARG A 311 -17.96 3.19 -12.19
N ILE A 312 -18.31 4.37 -11.66
CA ILE A 312 -18.60 4.56 -10.24
C ILE A 312 -20.09 4.35 -9.97
N GLU A 313 -20.95 4.69 -10.93
CA GLU A 313 -22.40 4.47 -10.88
C GLU A 313 -22.77 2.98 -11.07
#